data_af85f6b7f197eb3f29ca0c5ac4a1016b
#
_entry.id   af85f6b7f197eb3f29ca0c5ac4a1016b
#
_cell.length_a   1.000
_cell.length_b   1.000
_cell.length_c   1.000
_cell.angle_alpha   90.00
_cell.angle_beta   90.00
_cell.angle_gamma   90.00
#
_symmetry.space_group_name_H-M   'P 1'
#
loop_
_entity.id
_entity.type
_entity.pdbx_description
1 polymer ?
#
loop_
_entity_poly.entity_id
_entity_poly.type
_entity_poly.pdbx_seq_one_letter_code
_entity_poly.pdbx_strand_id
1 'polypeptide(L)'
;MRIFYGLDTNDDGHITFRDFKKSDLTDVLFLVASEEDINKVRAYFSYEHFYVLYCRFWELDSDHDFFIDKEDFSRYEGHALSRKAVDRIFDQVPRKFKSGQKDKMGYEDFVWFMLSEEDKTTQRSLKYWFKVIDLDDNGIITPHEMDYFYEEQVHRLEYLNHEPILFVDLLCQMNDMIKPTPTEGHFNLAQLKCYIT
;
A
#
# COMPACT_ATOMS: atom_id res chain seq x y z
N MET A 1 0.53 14.59 5.57
CA MET A 1 0.65 13.14 5.32
C MET A 1 1.61 12.83 4.18
N ARG A 2 1.39 13.27 2.93
CA ARG A 2 2.27 12.95 1.78
C ARG A 2 3.75 13.26 2.01
N ILE A 3 4.09 14.37 2.66
CA ILE A 3 5.48 14.70 3.00
C ILE A 3 6.07 13.63 3.93
N PHE A 4 5.37 13.27 5.00
CA PHE A 4 5.84 12.21 5.90
C PHE A 4 5.93 10.86 5.19
N TYR A 5 4.93 10.51 4.38
CA TYR A 5 4.98 9.29 3.58
C TYR A 5 6.21 9.24 2.66
N GLY A 6 6.61 10.36 2.07
CA GLY A 6 7.79 10.45 1.20
C GLY A 6 9.12 10.45 1.95
N LEU A 7 9.21 11.16 3.08
CA LEU A 7 10.47 11.51 3.73
C LEU A 7 10.77 10.69 5.00
N ASP A 8 9.76 10.36 5.81
CA ASP A 8 9.95 9.62 7.06
C ASP A 8 10.23 8.13 6.77
N THR A 9 11.48 7.80 6.45
CA THR A 9 11.87 6.46 6.03
C THR A 9 11.77 5.41 7.13
N ASN A 10 11.79 5.83 8.40
CA ASN A 10 11.77 4.96 9.57
C ASN A 10 10.36 4.73 10.12
N ASP A 11 9.37 5.51 9.64
CA ASP A 11 7.98 5.52 10.14
C ASP A 11 7.90 5.82 11.66
N ASP A 12 8.83 6.68 12.14
CA ASP A 12 8.88 7.11 13.54
C ASP A 12 8.11 8.41 13.81
N GLY A 13 7.52 9.01 12.76
CA GLY A 13 6.79 10.28 12.83
C GLY A 13 7.69 11.51 12.83
N HIS A 14 8.99 11.34 12.57
CA HIS A 14 9.96 12.41 12.54
C HIS A 14 10.69 12.47 11.20
N ILE A 15 10.90 13.67 10.68
CA ILE A 15 11.73 13.91 9.50
C ILE A 15 13.06 14.47 9.99
N THR A 16 14.13 13.71 9.81
CA THR A 16 15.48 14.17 10.19
C THR A 16 16.00 15.18 9.15
N PHE A 17 16.96 16.00 9.55
CA PHE A 17 17.65 16.90 8.62
C PHE A 17 18.29 16.15 7.44
N ARG A 18 18.75 14.93 7.66
CA ARG A 18 19.32 14.07 6.62
C ARG A 18 18.26 13.67 5.60
N ASP A 19 17.06 13.28 6.05
CA ASP A 19 15.94 12.91 5.18
C ASP A 19 15.47 14.11 4.37
N PHE A 20 15.32 15.27 5.04
CA PHE A 20 14.99 16.53 4.39
C PHE A 20 16.01 16.91 3.31
N LYS A 21 17.32 16.80 3.60
CA LYS A 21 18.39 17.15 2.65
C LYS A 21 18.46 16.23 1.43
N LYS A 22 18.03 14.97 1.58
CA LYS A 22 18.01 13.99 0.48
C LYS A 22 16.78 14.11 -0.41
N SER A 23 15.74 14.76 0.07
CA SER A 23 14.48 14.91 -0.65
C SER A 23 14.50 16.10 -1.57
N ASP A 24 13.55 16.13 -2.50
CA ASP A 24 13.24 17.26 -3.37
C ASP A 24 12.31 18.30 -2.71
N LEU A 25 11.97 18.12 -1.43
CA LEU A 25 10.99 18.96 -0.73
C LEU A 25 11.38 20.44 -0.77
N THR A 26 12.68 20.76 -0.67
CA THR A 26 13.16 22.14 -0.73
C THR A 26 12.83 22.78 -2.07
N ASP A 27 13.09 22.07 -3.17
CA ASP A 27 12.83 22.55 -4.53
C ASP A 27 11.32 22.73 -4.76
N VAL A 28 10.52 21.78 -4.26
CA VAL A 28 9.06 21.86 -4.33
C VAL A 28 8.52 23.06 -3.51
N LEU A 29 9.09 23.34 -2.32
CA LEU A 29 8.71 24.51 -1.52
C LEU A 29 9.05 25.83 -2.23
N PHE A 30 10.20 25.93 -2.90
CA PHE A 30 10.53 27.08 -3.72
C PHE A 30 9.58 27.23 -4.92
N LEU A 31 9.21 26.12 -5.55
CA LEU A 31 8.24 26.10 -6.63
C LEU A 31 6.86 26.60 -6.15
N VAL A 32 6.38 26.13 -5.00
CA VAL A 32 5.12 26.62 -4.38
C VAL A 32 5.18 28.11 -4.09
N ALA A 33 6.32 28.62 -3.63
CA ALA A 33 6.48 30.03 -3.33
C ALA A 33 6.49 30.93 -4.58
N SER A 34 6.87 30.39 -5.74
CA SER A 34 6.98 31.13 -7.00
C SER A 34 5.78 30.95 -7.94
N GLU A 35 4.99 29.90 -7.75
CA GLU A 35 3.83 29.59 -8.60
C GLU A 35 2.57 30.26 -8.03
N GLU A 36 1.83 30.97 -8.89
CA GLU A 36 0.58 31.64 -8.52
C GLU A 36 -0.56 30.64 -8.24
N ASP A 37 -0.56 29.50 -8.94
CA ASP A 37 -1.55 28.45 -8.82
C ASP A 37 -0.96 27.19 -8.20
N ILE A 38 -1.24 26.96 -6.91
CA ILE A 38 -0.76 25.81 -6.15
C ILE A 38 -1.19 24.46 -6.78
N ASN A 39 -2.28 24.42 -7.55
CA ASN A 39 -2.76 23.19 -8.20
C ASN A 39 -1.79 22.67 -9.27
N LYS A 40 -0.88 23.50 -9.76
CA LYS A 40 0.17 23.09 -10.68
C LYS A 40 1.29 22.33 -9.98
N VAL A 41 1.44 22.49 -8.67
CA VAL A 41 2.46 21.80 -7.86
C VAL A 41 1.89 20.50 -7.31
N ARG A 42 2.07 19.41 -8.04
CA ARG A 42 1.42 18.11 -7.73
C ARG A 42 2.20 17.22 -6.77
N ALA A 43 3.49 17.48 -6.54
CA ALA A 43 4.37 16.56 -5.79
C ALA A 43 3.85 16.27 -4.37
N TYR A 44 3.71 17.27 -3.50
CA TYR A 44 3.23 17.08 -2.12
C TYR A 44 1.93 17.86 -1.83
N PHE A 45 1.55 18.82 -2.68
CA PHE A 45 0.51 19.82 -2.42
C PHE A 45 -0.67 19.75 -3.40
N SER A 46 -1.00 18.60 -3.94
CA SER A 46 -2.14 18.44 -4.84
C SER A 46 -3.47 18.54 -4.09
N TYR A 47 -4.23 19.60 -4.35
CA TYR A 47 -5.59 19.74 -3.83
C TYR A 47 -6.54 18.69 -4.42
N GLU A 48 -6.41 18.40 -5.70
CA GLU A 48 -7.20 17.35 -6.38
C GLU A 48 -7.03 16.00 -5.69
N HIS A 49 -5.79 15.62 -5.41
CA HIS A 49 -5.49 14.37 -4.72
C HIS A 49 -6.05 14.36 -3.29
N PHE A 50 -5.90 15.47 -2.54
CA PHE A 50 -6.51 15.60 -1.22
C PHE A 50 -8.03 15.40 -1.29
N TYR A 51 -8.70 16.06 -2.26
CA TYR A 51 -10.14 15.95 -2.42
C TYR A 51 -10.60 14.53 -2.74
N VAL A 52 -9.89 13.84 -3.64
CA VAL A 52 -10.19 12.44 -3.98
C VAL A 52 -10.07 11.54 -2.74
N LEU A 53 -8.98 11.66 -1.98
CA LEU A 53 -8.79 10.87 -0.75
C LEU A 53 -9.87 11.15 0.29
N TYR A 54 -10.26 12.43 0.43
CA TYR A 54 -11.31 12.82 1.36
C TYR A 54 -12.67 12.22 0.96
N CYS A 55 -13.04 12.32 -0.33
CA CYS A 55 -14.30 11.74 -0.83
C CYS A 55 -14.31 10.21 -0.67
N ARG A 56 -13.21 9.53 -0.98
CA ARG A 56 -13.07 8.08 -0.80
C ARG A 56 -13.22 7.66 0.66
N PHE A 57 -12.61 8.40 1.58
CA PHE A 57 -12.78 8.15 3.01
C PHE A 57 -14.24 8.28 3.42
N TRP A 58 -14.89 9.39 3.02
CA TRP A 58 -16.27 9.66 3.33
C TRP A 58 -17.26 8.64 2.76
N GLU A 59 -16.98 8.12 1.57
CA GLU A 59 -17.80 7.07 0.94
C GLU A 59 -17.71 5.73 1.67
N LEU A 60 -16.57 5.43 2.29
CA LEU A 60 -16.37 4.21 3.08
C LEU A 60 -16.92 4.33 4.50
N ASP A 61 -16.76 5.48 5.12
CA ASP A 61 -17.25 5.78 6.47
C ASP A 61 -18.78 5.91 6.46
N SER A 62 -19.48 4.78 6.63
CA SER A 62 -20.92 4.71 6.40
C SER A 62 -21.76 5.29 7.54
N ASP A 63 -21.25 5.30 8.77
CA ASP A 63 -21.89 5.89 9.95
C ASP A 63 -21.41 7.33 10.24
N HIS A 64 -20.40 7.80 9.48
CA HIS A 64 -19.82 9.14 9.55
C HIS A 64 -19.24 9.49 10.94
N ASP A 65 -18.62 8.49 11.57
CA ASP A 65 -17.93 8.67 12.86
C ASP A 65 -16.45 9.10 12.69
N PHE A 66 -15.99 9.34 11.46
CA PHE A 66 -14.63 9.66 11.06
C PHE A 66 -13.61 8.52 11.27
N PHE A 67 -14.11 7.31 11.35
CA PHE A 67 -13.29 6.12 11.37
C PHE A 67 -13.86 5.11 10.37
N ILE A 68 -12.98 4.30 9.80
CA ILE A 68 -13.34 3.19 8.92
C ILE A 68 -13.12 1.91 9.73
N ASP A 69 -14.17 1.13 9.89
CA ASP A 69 -14.07 -0.20 10.45
C ASP A 69 -13.72 -1.24 9.37
N LYS A 70 -13.55 -2.49 9.75
CA LYS A 70 -13.16 -3.57 8.85
C LYS A 70 -14.24 -3.87 7.79
N GLU A 71 -15.50 -3.77 8.14
CA GLU A 71 -16.62 -4.00 7.22
C GLU A 71 -16.73 -2.84 6.21
N ASP A 72 -16.57 -1.61 6.66
CA ASP A 72 -16.49 -0.43 5.79
C ASP A 72 -15.34 -0.57 4.80
N PHE A 73 -14.15 -0.90 5.31
CA PHE A 73 -12.95 -1.04 4.48
C PHE A 73 -13.05 -2.20 3.48
N SER A 74 -13.74 -3.27 3.81
CA SER A 74 -13.95 -4.40 2.89
C SER A 74 -14.71 -4.01 1.62
N ARG A 75 -15.45 -2.90 1.64
CA ARG A 75 -16.15 -2.34 0.46
C ARG A 75 -15.26 -1.49 -0.46
N TYR A 76 -14.00 -1.29 -0.08
CA TYR A 76 -13.06 -0.50 -0.88
C TYR A 76 -13.03 -0.97 -2.34
N GLU A 77 -13.19 -0.01 -3.28
CA GLU A 77 -13.19 -0.25 -4.74
C GLU A 77 -14.12 -1.42 -5.17
N GLY A 78 -15.30 -1.53 -4.55
CA GLY A 78 -16.23 -2.61 -4.87
C GLY A 78 -15.68 -4.00 -4.50
N HIS A 79 -15.07 -4.13 -3.34
CA HIS A 79 -14.41 -5.34 -2.83
C HIS A 79 -13.16 -5.76 -3.64
N ALA A 80 -12.37 -4.77 -4.11
CA ALA A 80 -11.15 -5.05 -4.88
C ALA A 80 -10.09 -5.79 -4.06
N LEU A 81 -10.01 -5.53 -2.75
CA LEU A 81 -9.08 -6.21 -1.87
C LEU A 81 -9.60 -7.59 -1.46
N SER A 82 -8.69 -8.54 -1.33
CA SER A 82 -9.00 -9.83 -0.73
C SER A 82 -9.33 -9.66 0.76
N ARG A 83 -10.22 -10.50 1.27
CA ARG A 83 -10.58 -10.49 2.70
C ARG A 83 -9.36 -10.78 3.57
N LYS A 84 -8.51 -11.70 3.12
CA LYS A 84 -7.24 -12.03 3.77
C LYS A 84 -6.31 -10.82 3.89
N ALA A 85 -6.24 -9.97 2.85
CA ALA A 85 -5.45 -8.74 2.90
C ALA A 85 -6.06 -7.70 3.84
N VAL A 86 -7.39 -7.54 3.82
CA VAL A 86 -8.11 -6.66 4.76
C VAL A 86 -7.86 -7.09 6.20
N ASP A 87 -7.92 -8.40 6.49
CA ASP A 87 -7.64 -8.95 7.81
C ASP A 87 -6.24 -8.55 8.29
N ARG A 88 -5.22 -8.76 7.46
CA ARG A 88 -3.83 -8.41 7.76
C ARG A 88 -3.62 -6.90 8.00
N ILE A 89 -4.32 -6.06 7.25
CA ILE A 89 -4.25 -4.60 7.41
C ILE A 89 -4.87 -4.20 8.75
N PHE A 90 -6.02 -4.76 9.13
CA PHE A 90 -6.68 -4.47 10.40
C PHE A 90 -6.01 -5.13 11.61
N ASP A 91 -5.29 -6.22 11.41
CA ASP A 91 -4.35 -6.76 12.39
C ASP A 91 -3.10 -5.85 12.56
N GLN A 92 -3.04 -4.77 11.79
CA GLN A 92 -2.01 -3.75 11.84
C GLN A 92 -0.58 -4.30 11.61
N VAL A 93 -0.50 -5.35 10.81
CA VAL A 93 0.79 -5.98 10.48
C VAL A 93 1.69 -5.07 9.65
N PRO A 94 1.20 -4.47 8.54
CA PRO A 94 2.04 -3.59 7.74
C PRO A 94 2.39 -2.29 8.46
N ARG A 95 1.45 -1.74 9.23
CA ARG A 95 1.61 -0.50 9.99
C ARG A 95 0.60 -0.40 11.13
N LYS A 96 1.05 0.09 12.29
CA LYS A 96 0.17 0.38 13.42
C LYS A 96 -0.71 1.59 13.13
N PHE A 97 -2.00 1.48 13.47
CA PHE A 97 -2.92 2.61 13.34
C PHE A 97 -2.60 3.70 14.37
N LYS A 98 -2.70 4.94 13.92
CA LYS A 98 -2.55 6.13 14.77
C LYS A 98 -3.89 6.69 15.25
N SER A 99 -5.00 6.06 14.86
CA SER A 99 -6.36 6.48 15.22
C SER A 99 -6.61 6.55 16.72
N GLY A 100 -5.86 5.79 17.52
CA GLY A 100 -6.10 5.63 18.95
C GLY A 100 -7.36 4.82 19.30
N GLN A 101 -8.13 4.40 18.30
CA GLN A 101 -9.31 3.56 18.45
C GLN A 101 -8.96 2.10 18.10
N LYS A 102 -9.50 1.19 18.89
CA LYS A 102 -9.27 -0.23 18.65
C LYS A 102 -10.00 -0.66 17.38
N ASP A 103 -9.28 -1.36 16.51
CA ASP A 103 -9.79 -1.96 15.27
C ASP A 103 -10.51 -0.97 14.33
N LYS A 104 -10.18 0.34 14.44
CA LYS A 104 -10.70 1.39 13.59
C LYS A 104 -9.56 2.17 12.92
N MET A 105 -9.65 2.36 11.62
CA MET A 105 -8.71 3.12 10.81
C MET A 105 -9.15 4.58 10.77
N GLY A 106 -8.29 5.50 11.22
CA GLY A 106 -8.53 6.94 11.09
C GLY A 106 -8.16 7.47 9.70
N TYR A 107 -8.52 8.73 9.43
CA TYR A 107 -8.21 9.38 8.15
C TYR A 107 -6.71 9.36 7.81
N GLU A 108 -5.83 9.56 8.80
CA GLU A 108 -4.39 9.48 8.60
C GLU A 108 -3.94 8.09 8.12
N ASP A 109 -4.47 7.04 8.75
CA ASP A 109 -4.13 5.66 8.43
C ASP A 109 -4.65 5.27 7.05
N PHE A 110 -5.87 5.75 6.71
CA PHE A 110 -6.45 5.57 5.38
C PHE A 110 -5.63 6.26 4.28
N VAL A 111 -5.20 7.51 4.50
CA VAL A 111 -4.33 8.21 3.54
C VAL A 111 -3.01 7.45 3.34
N TRP A 112 -2.45 6.88 4.40
CA TRP A 112 -1.24 6.08 4.31
C TRP A 112 -1.46 4.80 3.48
N PHE A 113 -2.56 4.11 3.71
CA PHE A 113 -2.96 2.97 2.89
C PHE A 113 -3.11 3.36 1.41
N MET A 114 -3.85 4.44 1.12
CA MET A 114 -4.09 4.92 -0.24
C MET A 114 -2.79 5.25 -0.97
N LEU A 115 -1.85 5.94 -0.32
CA LEU A 115 -0.53 6.23 -0.90
C LEU A 115 0.28 4.96 -1.20
N SER A 116 0.09 3.91 -0.39
CA SER A 116 0.72 2.62 -0.60
C SER A 116 0.03 1.80 -1.70
N GLU A 117 -1.25 2.06 -1.97
CA GLU A 117 -2.03 1.40 -3.01
C GLU A 117 -1.84 2.05 -4.39
N GLU A 118 -1.83 3.39 -4.45
CA GLU A 118 -1.78 4.14 -5.71
C GLU A 118 -0.47 3.93 -6.47
N ASP A 119 0.66 3.90 -5.78
CA ASP A 119 1.98 3.74 -6.39
C ASP A 119 2.78 2.60 -5.74
N LYS A 120 2.62 1.41 -6.29
CA LYS A 120 3.32 0.20 -5.85
C LYS A 120 4.79 0.14 -6.26
N THR A 121 5.31 1.16 -6.96
CA THR A 121 6.73 1.22 -7.34
C THR A 121 7.61 1.81 -6.25
N THR A 122 7.03 2.54 -5.30
CA THR A 122 7.78 3.13 -4.20
C THR A 122 8.29 2.07 -3.22
N GLN A 123 9.48 2.29 -2.68
CA GLN A 123 10.05 1.37 -1.68
C GLN A 123 9.15 1.20 -0.45
N ARG A 124 8.40 2.24 -0.10
CA ARG A 124 7.50 2.24 1.04
C ARG A 124 6.27 1.40 0.78
N SER A 125 5.65 1.57 -0.39
CA SER A 125 4.52 0.75 -0.82
C SER A 125 4.92 -0.72 -0.91
N LEU A 126 6.08 -1.03 -1.52
CA LEU A 126 6.60 -2.39 -1.57
C LEU A 126 6.77 -3.01 -0.18
N LYS A 127 7.34 -2.25 0.77
CA LYS A 127 7.49 -2.71 2.16
C LYS A 127 6.14 -2.95 2.83
N TYR A 128 5.16 -2.08 2.56
CA TYR A 128 3.81 -2.20 3.10
C TYR A 128 3.15 -3.49 2.61
N TRP A 129 3.10 -3.70 1.29
CA TRP A 129 2.46 -4.87 0.69
C TRP A 129 3.24 -6.16 0.95
N PHE A 130 4.58 -6.09 1.01
CA PHE A 130 5.40 -7.22 1.41
C PHE A 130 5.00 -7.76 2.78
N LYS A 131 4.83 -6.88 3.77
CA LYS A 131 4.38 -7.26 5.11
C LYS A 131 2.95 -7.82 5.15
N VAL A 132 2.08 -7.38 4.23
CA VAL A 132 0.73 -7.97 4.12
C VAL A 132 0.82 -9.43 3.68
N ILE A 133 1.72 -9.74 2.74
CA ILE A 133 1.82 -11.07 2.12
C ILE A 133 2.68 -12.03 2.97
N ASP A 134 3.76 -11.55 3.58
CA ASP A 134 4.66 -12.30 4.46
C ASP A 134 3.92 -12.67 5.76
N LEU A 135 3.38 -13.89 5.82
CA LEU A 135 2.48 -14.30 6.90
C LEU A 135 3.21 -14.58 8.20
N ASP A 136 4.42 -15.11 8.13
CA ASP A 136 5.24 -15.50 9.28
C ASP A 136 6.31 -14.45 9.64
N ASP A 137 6.35 -13.31 8.92
CA ASP A 137 7.27 -12.17 9.12
C ASP A 137 8.76 -12.60 9.07
N ASN A 138 9.06 -13.61 8.23
CA ASN A 138 10.43 -14.10 8.06
C ASN A 138 11.27 -13.32 7.04
N GLY A 139 10.63 -12.39 6.31
CA GLY A 139 11.25 -11.57 5.28
C GLY A 139 11.40 -12.26 3.93
N ILE A 140 10.73 -13.37 3.70
CA ILE A 140 10.71 -14.12 2.45
C ILE A 140 9.29 -14.52 2.12
N ILE A 141 8.76 -14.05 0.99
CA ILE A 141 7.48 -14.51 0.48
C ILE A 141 7.68 -15.87 -0.19
N THR A 142 6.98 -16.86 0.30
CA THR A 142 7.02 -18.26 -0.17
C THR A 142 5.87 -18.57 -1.14
N PRO A 143 5.97 -19.66 -1.96
CA PRO A 143 4.87 -20.10 -2.79
C PRO A 143 3.57 -20.36 -2.00
N HIS A 144 3.68 -20.88 -0.77
CA HIS A 144 2.54 -21.15 0.08
C HIS A 144 1.79 -19.88 0.48
N GLU A 145 2.51 -18.81 0.82
CA GLU A 145 1.90 -17.52 1.16
C GLU A 145 1.24 -16.85 -0.04
N MET A 146 1.88 -16.92 -1.21
CA MET A 146 1.28 -16.42 -2.44
C MET A 146 0.01 -17.19 -2.82
N ASP A 147 0.04 -18.52 -2.72
CA ASP A 147 -1.11 -19.38 -3.00
C ASP A 147 -2.27 -19.11 -2.03
N TYR A 148 -1.94 -18.88 -0.75
CA TYR A 148 -2.93 -18.49 0.26
C TYR A 148 -3.76 -17.25 -0.17
N PHE A 149 -3.14 -16.21 -0.69
CA PHE A 149 -3.87 -15.04 -1.19
C PHE A 149 -4.53 -15.30 -2.55
N TYR A 150 -3.91 -16.14 -3.39
CA TYR A 150 -4.41 -16.45 -4.73
C TYR A 150 -5.70 -17.26 -4.71
N GLU A 151 -5.88 -18.16 -3.75
CA GLU A 151 -7.12 -18.92 -3.58
C GLU A 151 -8.39 -18.06 -3.62
N GLU A 152 -8.36 -16.92 -2.96
CA GLU A 152 -9.52 -16.00 -2.93
C GLU A 152 -9.78 -15.37 -4.30
N GLN A 153 -8.73 -15.10 -5.07
CA GLN A 153 -8.87 -14.62 -6.45
C GLN A 153 -9.42 -15.70 -7.38
N VAL A 154 -9.00 -16.95 -7.21
CA VAL A 154 -9.55 -18.10 -7.96
C VAL A 154 -11.06 -18.19 -7.74
N HIS A 155 -11.52 -18.21 -6.49
CA HIS A 155 -12.94 -18.27 -6.18
C HIS A 155 -13.74 -17.09 -6.76
N ARG A 156 -13.14 -15.90 -6.76
CA ARG A 156 -13.75 -14.71 -7.36
C ARG A 156 -13.88 -14.84 -8.89
N LEU A 157 -12.84 -15.32 -9.57
CA LEU A 157 -12.83 -15.55 -11.01
C LEU A 157 -13.86 -16.62 -11.41
N GLU A 158 -13.91 -17.72 -10.68
CA GLU A 158 -14.89 -18.80 -10.88
C GLU A 158 -16.34 -18.29 -10.73
N TYR A 159 -16.60 -17.46 -9.70
CA TYR A 159 -17.90 -16.85 -9.50
C TYR A 159 -18.32 -15.95 -10.66
N LEU A 160 -17.36 -15.27 -11.30
CA LEU A 160 -17.55 -14.44 -12.48
C LEU A 160 -17.56 -15.23 -13.79
N ASN A 161 -17.52 -16.57 -13.74
CA ASN A 161 -17.41 -17.48 -14.89
C ASN A 161 -16.15 -17.21 -15.76
N HIS A 162 -15.07 -16.78 -15.15
CA HIS A 162 -13.76 -16.69 -15.76
C HIS A 162 -12.92 -17.93 -15.39
N GLU A 163 -12.17 -18.45 -16.36
CA GLU A 163 -11.24 -19.54 -16.10
C GLU A 163 -9.99 -18.98 -15.39
N PRO A 164 -9.68 -19.42 -14.15
CA PRO A 164 -8.50 -18.96 -13.46
C PRO A 164 -7.23 -19.60 -14.05
N ILE A 165 -6.13 -18.85 -14.04
CA ILE A 165 -4.81 -19.36 -14.38
C ILE A 165 -4.36 -20.31 -13.27
N LEU A 166 -3.67 -21.39 -13.59
CA LEU A 166 -3.12 -22.27 -12.56
C LEU A 166 -2.04 -21.52 -11.76
N PHE A 167 -2.05 -21.66 -10.44
CA PHE A 167 -1.07 -20.99 -9.58
C PHE A 167 0.38 -21.34 -9.98
N VAL A 168 0.64 -22.58 -10.40
CA VAL A 168 1.97 -23.02 -10.85
C VAL A 168 2.44 -22.20 -12.06
N ASP A 169 1.56 -21.93 -13.03
CA ASP A 169 1.91 -21.15 -14.20
C ASP A 169 2.21 -19.69 -13.84
N LEU A 170 1.42 -19.11 -12.92
CA LEU A 170 1.68 -17.78 -12.38
C LEU A 170 3.03 -17.73 -11.65
N LEU A 171 3.34 -18.71 -10.83
CA LEU A 171 4.60 -18.81 -10.11
C LEU A 171 5.80 -18.95 -11.06
N CYS A 172 5.67 -19.74 -12.14
CA CYS A 172 6.69 -19.84 -13.17
C CYS A 172 6.95 -18.48 -13.85
N GLN A 173 5.90 -17.75 -14.19
CA GLN A 173 6.03 -16.40 -14.77
C GLN A 173 6.74 -15.45 -13.81
N MET A 174 6.39 -15.46 -12.53
CA MET A 174 7.04 -14.61 -11.52
C MET A 174 8.53 -14.99 -11.36
N ASN A 175 8.87 -16.27 -11.36
CA ASN A 175 10.25 -16.74 -11.32
C ASN A 175 11.07 -16.27 -12.54
N ASP A 176 10.48 -16.34 -13.73
CA ASP A 176 11.16 -15.91 -14.96
C ASP A 176 11.40 -14.38 -14.97
N MET A 177 10.47 -13.62 -14.42
CA MET A 177 10.58 -12.15 -14.35
C MET A 177 11.56 -11.70 -13.28
N ILE A 178 11.46 -12.23 -12.06
CA ILE A 178 12.21 -11.74 -10.89
C ILE A 178 13.56 -12.45 -10.75
N LYS A 179 13.65 -13.71 -11.22
CA LYS A 179 14.85 -14.59 -11.13
C LYS A 179 15.39 -14.67 -9.69
N PRO A 180 14.57 -15.13 -8.74
CA PRO A 180 14.96 -15.18 -7.35
C PRO A 180 16.16 -16.11 -7.13
N THR A 181 17.03 -15.73 -6.21
CA THR A 181 18.20 -16.51 -5.80
C THR A 181 18.30 -16.52 -4.27
N PRO A 182 18.71 -17.60 -3.62
CA PRO A 182 19.16 -18.87 -4.20
C PRO A 182 18.04 -19.85 -4.52
N THR A 183 16.80 -19.59 -4.09
CA THR A 183 15.69 -20.56 -4.18
C THR A 183 14.57 -19.99 -5.05
N GLU A 184 14.21 -20.71 -6.10
CA GLU A 184 13.07 -20.38 -6.96
C GLU A 184 11.76 -20.33 -6.15
N GLY A 185 10.88 -19.40 -6.51
CA GLY A 185 9.60 -19.20 -5.83
C GLY A 185 9.68 -18.50 -4.49
N HIS A 186 10.88 -18.15 -4.02
CA HIS A 186 11.09 -17.46 -2.76
C HIS A 186 11.58 -16.03 -3.03
N PHE A 187 10.78 -15.03 -2.66
CA PHE A 187 11.02 -13.63 -3.00
C PHE A 187 11.30 -12.82 -1.75
N ASN A 188 12.44 -12.18 -1.67
CA ASN A 188 12.70 -11.20 -0.62
C ASN A 188 12.46 -9.76 -1.11
N LEU A 189 12.33 -8.83 -0.17
CA LEU A 189 12.05 -7.44 -0.49
C LEU A 189 13.11 -6.79 -1.38
N ALA A 190 14.39 -7.19 -1.27
CA ALA A 190 15.46 -6.62 -2.08
C ALA A 190 15.34 -7.03 -3.56
N GLN A 191 14.97 -8.29 -3.82
CA GLN A 191 14.74 -8.79 -5.18
C GLN A 191 13.56 -8.08 -5.86
N LEU A 192 12.46 -7.90 -5.13
CA LEU A 192 11.30 -7.15 -5.63
C LEU A 192 11.65 -5.69 -5.95
N LYS A 193 12.46 -5.04 -5.11
CA LYS A 193 12.95 -3.68 -5.38
C LYS A 193 13.78 -3.61 -6.64
N CYS A 194 14.70 -4.55 -6.86
CA CYS A 194 15.54 -4.59 -8.07
C CYS A 194 14.72 -4.81 -9.35
N TYR A 195 13.59 -5.48 -9.27
CA TYR A 195 12.72 -5.71 -10.43
C TYR A 195 11.93 -4.46 -10.83
N ILE A 196 11.56 -3.61 -9.87
CA ILE A 196 10.72 -2.43 -10.11
C ILE A 196 11.54 -1.20 -10.52
N THR A 197 12.84 -1.15 -10.18
CA THR A 197 13.77 -0.07 -10.56
C THR A 197 14.44 -0.33 -11.89
#